data_c07ff866c2a2d56aebd78069c867e279
#
_entry.id   c07ff866c2a2d56aebd78069c867e279
#
_cell.length_a   1.000
_cell.length_b   1.000
_cell.length_c   1.000
_cell.angle_alpha   90.00
_cell.angle_beta   90.00
_cell.angle_gamma   90.00
#
_symmetry.space_group_name_H-M   'P 1'
#
loop_
_entity.id
_entity.type
_entity.pdbx_description
1 polymer ?
#
loop_
_entity_poly.entity_id
_entity_poly.type
_entity_poly.pdbx_seq_one_letter_code
_entity_poly.pdbx_strand_id
1 'polypeptide(L)'
;LLVPWCKSLLRGRDRESWGFVTLSNGARYELYHSENVIGRARRADIRVNFPSVSRTHAILQRDDGGTWRVDPINRSSGVLLNGKRTLEPANLNPGDSIALGGVELFFFPSEQPQHTGQPKKRPNPVGSLWLLTFIQLLLWGQFAPGFGAENIYPVSAGFFGLCGLGWVLYAVSRKLHRRQFDLETLALLLTTVGFAITAAWDPGALYKQLAAVTLGMGIYGTLVWLLGRLRLAVKLRWPAAGLAAALLAFNLVIGERIFGAKNWISVGPISFQPSELVKLAFVCLLYTSDAAD
;
A
#
# COMPACT_ATOMS: atom_id res chain seq x y z
N LEU A 1 12.58 19.41 1.20
CA LEU A 1 11.68 18.23 1.19
C LEU A 1 12.46 16.92 1.26
N LEU A 2 13.42 16.66 0.37
CA LEU A 2 14.12 15.35 0.27
C LEU A 2 14.97 15.03 1.51
N VAL A 3 15.68 16.00 2.11
CA VAL A 3 16.60 15.74 3.23
C VAL A 3 15.91 15.18 4.48
N PRO A 4 14.81 15.77 5.01
CA PRO A 4 14.11 15.17 6.15
C PRO A 4 13.49 13.80 5.80
N TRP A 5 13.11 13.57 4.56
CA TRP A 5 12.53 12.30 4.11
C TRP A 5 13.56 11.21 3.92
N CYS A 6 14.71 11.51 3.28
CA CYS A 6 15.82 10.55 3.24
C CYS A 6 16.28 10.19 4.65
N LYS A 7 16.37 11.17 5.57
CA LYS A 7 16.65 10.88 6.99
C LYS A 7 15.56 10.04 7.67
N SER A 8 14.28 10.22 7.32
CA SER A 8 13.18 9.42 7.86
C SER A 8 13.21 7.99 7.33
N LEU A 9 13.51 7.80 6.05
CA LEU A 9 13.60 6.48 5.41
C LEU A 9 14.85 5.70 5.84
N LEU A 10 15.99 6.39 6.02
CA LEU A 10 17.27 5.78 6.40
C LEU A 10 17.39 5.53 7.91
N ARG A 11 16.65 6.23 8.75
CA ARG A 11 16.60 5.95 10.18
C ARG A 11 15.64 4.79 10.40
N GLY A 12 16.20 3.64 10.78
CA GLY A 12 15.43 2.48 11.20
C GLY A 12 14.30 2.91 12.14
N ARG A 13 13.09 2.50 11.82
CA ARG A 13 11.88 2.80 12.58
C ARG A 13 12.04 2.27 13.99
N ASP A 14 11.98 3.13 15.02
CA ASP A 14 11.71 2.67 16.37
C ASP A 14 10.34 1.96 16.30
N ARG A 15 10.35 0.65 16.47
CA ARG A 15 9.14 -0.16 16.39
C ARG A 15 8.32 0.08 17.64
N GLU A 16 7.17 0.73 17.49
CA GLU A 16 6.21 0.87 18.57
C GLU A 16 5.56 -0.51 18.79
N SER A 17 5.73 -1.09 19.96
CA SER A 17 5.04 -2.31 20.34
C SER A 17 3.67 -1.95 20.90
N TRP A 18 2.63 -2.51 20.32
CA TRP A 18 1.23 -2.33 20.73
C TRP A 18 0.74 -3.43 21.68
N GLY A 19 1.64 -4.30 22.07
CA GLY A 19 1.39 -5.45 22.93
C GLY A 19 2.31 -6.60 22.59
N PHE A 20 2.06 -7.72 23.21
CA PHE A 20 2.82 -8.95 22.95
C PHE A 20 1.94 -10.20 23.07
N VAL A 21 2.40 -11.25 22.46
CA VAL A 21 1.83 -12.59 22.61
C VAL A 21 2.89 -13.50 23.21
N THR A 22 2.51 -14.29 24.20
CA THR A 22 3.40 -15.26 24.83
C THR A 22 2.93 -16.67 24.50
N LEU A 23 3.82 -17.51 23.99
CA LEU A 23 3.55 -18.94 23.81
C LEU A 23 3.65 -19.67 25.14
N SER A 24 3.02 -20.84 25.22
CA SER A 24 3.10 -21.76 26.38
C SER A 24 4.53 -22.19 26.72
N ASN A 25 5.46 -22.10 25.76
CA ASN A 25 6.91 -22.39 26.01
C ASN A 25 7.69 -21.17 26.53
N GLY A 26 7.02 -20.05 26.84
CA GLY A 26 7.64 -18.82 27.31
C GLY A 26 8.19 -17.90 26.20
N ALA A 27 8.13 -18.27 24.92
CA ALA A 27 8.55 -17.40 23.83
C ALA A 27 7.60 -16.20 23.70
N ARG A 28 8.18 -14.99 23.67
CA ARG A 28 7.43 -13.73 23.57
C ARG A 28 7.63 -13.11 22.21
N TYR A 29 6.54 -12.70 21.57
CA TYR A 29 6.51 -11.99 20.30
C TYR A 29 5.83 -10.64 20.47
N GLU A 30 6.54 -9.57 20.12
CA GLU A 30 6.02 -8.20 20.17
C GLU A 30 5.14 -7.91 18.96
N LEU A 31 4.04 -7.17 19.16
CA LEU A 31 3.09 -6.78 18.12
C LEU A 31 3.43 -5.37 17.63
N TYR A 32 4.10 -5.28 16.49
CA TYR A 32 4.57 -4.00 15.91
C TYR A 32 3.63 -3.43 14.85
N HIS A 33 2.73 -4.24 14.33
CA HIS A 33 1.86 -3.87 13.22
C HIS A 33 0.39 -3.82 13.67
N SER A 34 -0.44 -3.07 12.94
CA SER A 34 -1.89 -3.16 13.10
C SER A 34 -2.45 -4.53 12.69
N GLU A 35 -1.73 -5.23 11.81
CA GLU A 35 -2.00 -6.60 11.39
C GLU A 35 -0.75 -7.44 11.62
N ASN A 36 -0.88 -8.50 12.42
CA ASN A 36 0.22 -9.42 12.72
C ASN A 36 -0.21 -10.83 12.32
N VAL A 37 0.56 -11.46 11.46
CA VAL A 37 0.27 -12.81 10.95
C VAL A 37 0.79 -13.84 11.93
N ILE A 38 -0.07 -14.80 12.32
CA ILE A 38 0.30 -15.98 13.11
C ILE A 38 0.33 -17.19 12.19
N GLY A 39 1.43 -17.93 12.21
CA GLY A 39 1.54 -19.15 11.41
C GLY A 39 2.91 -19.81 11.44
N ARG A 40 3.03 -20.92 10.68
CA ARG A 40 4.27 -21.68 10.57
C ARG A 40 5.25 -21.11 9.55
N ALA A 41 4.81 -20.20 8.67
CA ALA A 41 5.66 -19.60 7.65
C ALA A 41 6.86 -18.85 8.26
N ARG A 42 8.00 -18.87 7.58
CA ARG A 42 9.21 -18.13 8.02
C ARG A 42 9.00 -16.61 8.11
N ARG A 43 8.03 -16.08 7.35
CA ARG A 43 7.67 -14.66 7.27
C ARG A 43 6.51 -14.27 8.19
N ALA A 44 5.94 -15.22 8.96
CA ALA A 44 4.91 -14.89 9.93
C ALA A 44 5.52 -14.02 11.05
N ASP A 45 4.79 -12.97 11.46
CA ASP A 45 5.20 -12.07 12.54
C ASP A 45 5.29 -12.82 13.87
N ILE A 46 4.33 -13.73 14.11
CA ILE A 46 4.30 -14.65 15.23
C ILE A 46 4.49 -16.06 14.67
N ARG A 47 5.74 -16.51 14.67
CA ARG A 47 6.08 -17.80 14.10
C ARG A 47 5.84 -18.95 15.07
N VAL A 48 4.84 -19.76 14.77
CA VAL A 48 4.50 -20.97 15.50
C VAL A 48 4.91 -22.19 14.67
N ASN A 49 6.11 -22.70 14.90
CA ASN A 49 6.71 -23.78 14.08
C ASN A 49 6.25 -25.18 14.50
N PHE A 50 4.95 -25.47 14.33
CA PHE A 50 4.38 -26.79 14.60
C PHE A 50 3.68 -27.34 13.34
N PRO A 51 3.76 -28.65 13.05
CA PRO A 51 3.17 -29.25 11.86
C PRO A 51 1.64 -29.06 11.76
N SER A 52 0.95 -29.00 12.91
CA SER A 52 -0.50 -28.79 13.03
C SER A 52 -0.93 -27.36 12.77
N VAL A 53 0.00 -26.40 12.70
CA VAL A 53 -0.27 -25.00 12.44
C VAL A 53 -0.09 -24.71 10.95
N SER A 54 -1.08 -24.09 10.30
CA SER A 54 -1.00 -23.68 8.91
C SER A 54 0.10 -22.65 8.68
N ARG A 55 0.59 -22.49 7.45
CA ARG A 55 1.62 -21.49 7.13
C ARG A 55 1.17 -20.09 7.53
N THR A 56 -0.09 -19.73 7.20
CA THR A 56 -0.79 -18.56 7.68
C THR A 56 -2.09 -19.04 8.31
N HIS A 57 -2.17 -19.02 9.64
CA HIS A 57 -3.27 -19.64 10.37
C HIS A 57 -4.32 -18.62 10.80
N ALA A 58 -3.88 -17.51 11.35
CA ALA A 58 -4.72 -16.42 11.81
C ALA A 58 -4.01 -15.07 11.69
N ILE A 59 -4.77 -13.98 11.73
CA ILE A 59 -4.25 -12.62 11.82
C ILE A 59 -4.76 -11.98 13.09
N LEU A 60 -3.86 -11.33 13.84
CA LEU A 60 -4.24 -10.41 14.89
C LEU A 60 -4.36 -9.01 14.29
N GLN A 61 -5.56 -8.46 14.31
CA GLN A 61 -5.86 -7.13 13.79
C GLN A 61 -6.18 -6.17 14.93
N ARG A 62 -5.59 -4.97 14.87
CA ARG A 62 -5.93 -3.84 15.72
C ARG A 62 -6.66 -2.79 14.90
N ASP A 63 -7.87 -2.43 15.30
CA ASP A 63 -8.62 -1.35 14.67
C ASP A 63 -8.12 0.03 15.14
N ASP A 64 -8.64 1.10 14.52
CA ASP A 64 -8.26 2.47 14.86
C ASP A 64 -8.75 2.90 16.25
N GLY A 65 -9.76 2.24 16.79
CA GLY A 65 -10.26 2.42 18.16
C GLY A 65 -9.39 1.74 19.20
N GLY A 66 -8.39 0.95 18.78
CA GLY A 66 -7.49 0.22 19.68
C GLY A 66 -7.97 -1.17 20.06
N THR A 67 -9.13 -1.60 19.53
CA THR A 67 -9.67 -2.95 19.78
C THR A 67 -8.92 -3.97 18.96
N TRP A 68 -8.54 -5.08 19.59
CA TRP A 68 -7.89 -6.19 18.94
C TRP A 68 -8.89 -7.28 18.56
N ARG A 69 -8.64 -7.91 17.43
CA ARG A 69 -9.41 -9.06 16.94
C ARG A 69 -8.48 -10.14 16.42
N VAL A 70 -8.89 -11.40 16.59
CA VAL A 70 -8.29 -12.54 15.90
C VAL A 70 -9.18 -12.92 14.72
N ASP A 71 -8.61 -12.96 13.51
CA ASP A 71 -9.30 -13.39 12.28
C ASP A 71 -8.69 -14.73 11.82
N PRO A 72 -9.43 -15.86 11.91
CA PRO A 72 -8.98 -17.13 11.38
C PRO A 72 -8.97 -17.10 9.84
N ILE A 73 -7.80 -17.30 9.22
CA ILE A 73 -7.69 -17.35 7.75
C ILE A 73 -8.15 -18.70 7.23
N ASN A 74 -7.73 -19.76 7.91
CA ASN A 74 -8.09 -21.12 7.50
C ASN A 74 -9.34 -21.59 8.24
N ARG A 75 -10.46 -21.58 7.53
CA ARG A 75 -11.76 -22.03 8.07
C ARG A 75 -11.80 -23.52 8.44
N SER A 76 -10.95 -24.35 7.84
CA SER A 76 -10.91 -25.79 8.14
C SER A 76 -10.29 -26.08 9.51
N SER A 77 -9.27 -25.32 9.89
CA SER A 77 -8.59 -25.48 11.19
C SER A 77 -9.26 -24.66 12.29
N GLY A 78 -9.68 -23.41 11.97
CA GLY A 78 -10.23 -22.48 12.95
C GLY A 78 -9.22 -22.07 14.03
N VAL A 79 -9.67 -21.25 14.93
CA VAL A 79 -8.91 -20.80 16.13
C VAL A 79 -9.76 -21.14 17.35
N LEU A 80 -9.12 -21.63 18.41
CA LEU A 80 -9.78 -21.75 19.70
C LEU A 80 -9.49 -20.50 20.54
N LEU A 81 -10.52 -19.69 20.77
CA LEU A 81 -10.44 -18.54 21.67
C LEU A 81 -11.03 -18.93 23.03
N ASN A 82 -10.22 -18.94 24.07
CA ASN A 82 -10.59 -19.38 25.40
C ASN A 82 -11.28 -20.77 25.39
N GLY A 83 -10.75 -21.70 24.60
CA GLY A 83 -11.29 -23.07 24.45
C GLY A 83 -12.49 -23.18 23.50
N LYS A 84 -13.09 -22.06 23.05
CA LYS A 84 -14.24 -22.07 22.12
C LYS A 84 -13.74 -21.87 20.69
N ARG A 85 -14.14 -22.81 19.80
CA ARG A 85 -13.77 -22.72 18.38
C ARG A 85 -14.47 -21.56 17.68
N THR A 86 -13.68 -20.69 17.05
CA THR A 86 -14.18 -19.60 16.21
C THR A 86 -13.68 -19.75 14.79
N LEU A 87 -14.57 -19.47 13.84
CA LEU A 87 -14.30 -19.47 12.39
C LEU A 87 -14.48 -18.06 11.80
N GLU A 88 -14.93 -17.13 12.60
CA GLU A 88 -15.16 -15.73 12.27
C GLU A 88 -14.28 -14.82 13.12
N PRO A 89 -14.04 -13.57 12.69
CA PRO A 89 -13.29 -12.61 13.48
C PRO A 89 -13.92 -12.43 14.86
N ALA A 90 -13.11 -12.58 15.90
CA ALA A 90 -13.53 -12.43 17.30
C ALA A 90 -12.69 -11.38 18.02
N ASN A 91 -13.32 -10.57 18.87
CA ASN A 91 -12.62 -9.59 19.68
C ASN A 91 -11.75 -10.27 20.73
N LEU A 92 -10.60 -9.65 21.01
CA LEU A 92 -9.63 -10.13 21.99
C LEU A 92 -9.59 -9.18 23.20
N ASN A 93 -9.59 -9.76 24.38
CA ASN A 93 -9.36 -9.08 25.62
C ASN A 93 -7.96 -9.39 26.19
N PRO A 94 -7.41 -8.55 27.06
CA PRO A 94 -6.16 -8.82 27.74
C PRO A 94 -6.21 -10.16 28.50
N GLY A 95 -5.21 -11.02 28.25
CA GLY A 95 -5.11 -12.34 28.88
C GLY A 95 -5.86 -13.47 28.15
N ASP A 96 -6.55 -13.19 27.05
CA ASP A 96 -7.22 -14.23 26.25
C ASP A 96 -6.22 -15.28 25.73
N SER A 97 -6.65 -16.55 25.81
CA SER A 97 -5.95 -17.69 25.26
C SER A 97 -6.39 -17.95 23.81
N ILE A 98 -5.42 -17.99 22.91
CA ILE A 98 -5.59 -18.27 21.48
C ILE A 98 -4.89 -19.59 21.17
N ALA A 99 -5.62 -20.68 20.90
CA ALA A 99 -5.01 -21.94 20.55
C ALA A 99 -5.13 -22.24 19.05
N LEU A 100 -4.01 -22.61 18.44
CA LEU A 100 -3.83 -22.86 17.02
C LEU A 100 -3.15 -24.20 16.81
N GLY A 101 -3.85 -25.19 16.26
CA GLY A 101 -3.28 -26.51 16.02
C GLY A 101 -2.69 -27.19 17.28
N GLY A 102 -3.27 -26.93 18.47
CA GLY A 102 -2.79 -27.47 19.75
C GLY A 102 -1.70 -26.63 20.42
N VAL A 103 -1.28 -25.50 19.85
CA VAL A 103 -0.35 -24.55 20.48
C VAL A 103 -1.14 -23.38 21.04
N GLU A 104 -0.92 -23.10 22.33
CA GLU A 104 -1.63 -22.05 23.05
C GLU A 104 -0.75 -20.79 23.16
N LEU A 105 -1.39 -19.64 22.87
CA LEU A 105 -0.79 -18.32 22.94
C LEU A 105 -1.65 -17.44 23.86
N PHE A 106 -1.02 -16.62 24.68
CA PHE A 106 -1.70 -15.66 25.54
C PHE A 106 -1.47 -14.26 25.03
N PHE A 107 -2.56 -13.50 24.89
CA PHE A 107 -2.55 -12.16 24.30
C PHE A 107 -2.53 -11.08 25.38
N PHE A 108 -1.59 -10.14 25.27
CA PHE A 108 -1.43 -9.00 26.17
C PHE A 108 -1.28 -7.70 25.37
N PRO A 109 -2.36 -6.93 25.18
CA PRO A 109 -2.27 -5.62 24.55
C PRO A 109 -1.59 -4.62 25.48
N SER A 110 -0.94 -3.63 24.91
CA SER A 110 -0.46 -2.46 25.64
C SER A 110 -1.46 -1.32 25.42
N GLU A 111 -2.01 -0.73 26.47
CA GLU A 111 -2.92 0.41 26.38
C GLU A 111 -2.21 1.65 25.84
N GLN A 112 -0.91 1.77 26.06
CA GLN A 112 -0.08 2.80 25.47
C GLN A 112 1.07 2.15 24.70
N PRO A 113 1.39 2.63 23.49
CA PRO A 113 2.54 2.12 22.77
C PRO A 113 3.78 2.33 23.63
N GLN A 114 4.46 1.24 23.97
CA GLN A 114 5.73 1.31 24.68
C GLN A 114 6.78 1.88 23.72
N HIS A 115 7.04 3.17 23.86
CA HIS A 115 8.11 3.84 23.13
C HIS A 115 9.45 3.47 23.78
N THR A 116 10.21 2.64 23.13
CA THR A 116 11.63 2.41 23.47
C THR A 116 12.53 3.55 22.95
N GLY A 117 12.02 4.77 22.88
CA GLY A 117 12.77 5.93 22.42
C GLY A 117 11.97 7.22 22.55
N GLN A 118 12.68 8.36 22.63
CA GLN A 118 12.03 9.68 22.65
C GLN A 118 11.11 9.84 21.43
N PRO A 119 9.88 10.38 21.58
CA PRO A 119 8.95 10.58 20.48
C PRO A 119 9.57 11.52 19.44
N LYS A 120 10.12 10.95 18.37
CA LYS A 120 10.62 11.72 17.24
C LYS A 120 9.43 12.40 16.56
N LYS A 121 9.47 13.72 16.50
CA LYS A 121 8.47 14.54 15.80
C LYS A 121 8.31 14.01 14.38
N ARG A 122 7.19 13.34 14.08
CA ARG A 122 6.87 12.84 12.74
C ARG A 122 6.65 14.05 11.83
N PRO A 123 7.15 14.04 10.58
CA PRO A 123 6.85 15.11 9.64
C PRO A 123 5.33 15.18 9.48
N ASN A 124 4.79 16.39 9.57
CA ASN A 124 3.36 16.60 9.38
C ASN A 124 3.03 16.40 7.89
N PRO A 125 2.24 15.38 7.51
CA PRO A 125 1.93 15.10 6.11
C PRO A 125 1.22 16.28 5.42
N VAL A 126 0.44 17.06 6.16
CA VAL A 126 -0.21 18.27 5.66
C VAL A 126 0.82 19.35 5.33
N GLY A 127 1.84 19.54 6.18
CA GLY A 127 2.92 20.49 5.91
C GLY A 127 3.73 20.14 4.65
N SER A 128 4.01 18.85 4.44
CA SER A 128 4.69 18.36 3.23
C SER A 128 3.85 18.59 1.98
N LEU A 129 2.54 18.37 2.06
CA LEU A 129 1.62 18.57 0.94
C LEU A 129 1.45 20.06 0.60
N TRP A 130 1.37 20.93 1.62
CA TRP A 130 1.37 22.39 1.40
C TRP A 130 2.66 22.88 0.72
N LEU A 131 3.81 22.39 1.15
CA LEU A 131 5.09 22.74 0.53
C LEU A 131 5.15 22.23 -0.93
N LEU A 132 4.62 21.04 -1.21
CA LEU A 132 4.52 20.52 -2.58
C LEU A 132 3.60 21.40 -3.43
N THR A 133 2.42 21.77 -2.90
CA THR A 133 1.49 22.69 -3.55
C THR A 133 2.16 24.02 -3.87
N PHE A 134 2.92 24.57 -2.94
CA PHE A 134 3.68 25.81 -3.16
C PHE A 134 4.72 25.66 -4.28
N ILE A 135 5.46 24.55 -4.32
CA ILE A 135 6.40 24.26 -5.42
C ILE A 135 5.66 24.17 -6.77
N GLN A 136 4.52 23.51 -6.82
CA GLN A 136 3.71 23.41 -8.04
C GLN A 136 3.23 24.78 -8.53
N LEU A 137 2.80 25.64 -7.62
CA LEU A 137 2.39 27.01 -7.95
C LEU A 137 3.55 27.88 -8.42
N LEU A 138 4.73 27.73 -7.82
CA LEU A 138 5.94 28.43 -8.28
C LEU A 138 6.34 28.01 -9.70
N LEU A 139 6.31 26.69 -9.98
CA LEU A 139 6.62 26.17 -11.32
C LEU A 139 5.58 26.65 -12.34
N TRP A 140 4.29 26.62 -12.01
CA TRP A 140 3.27 27.19 -12.85
C TRP A 140 3.53 28.69 -13.12
N GLY A 141 3.81 29.48 -12.10
CA GLY A 141 4.09 30.89 -12.22
C GLY A 141 5.36 31.20 -13.04
N GLN A 142 6.31 30.28 -13.09
CA GLN A 142 7.51 30.39 -13.93
C GLN A 142 7.20 30.11 -15.40
N PHE A 143 6.36 29.14 -15.68
CA PHE A 143 6.03 28.74 -17.06
C PHE A 143 4.93 29.60 -17.68
N ALA A 144 3.87 29.94 -16.92
CA ALA A 144 2.69 30.61 -17.44
C ALA A 144 2.95 31.93 -18.19
N PRO A 145 3.86 32.84 -17.73
CA PRO A 145 4.13 34.09 -18.45
C PRO A 145 4.86 33.91 -19.77
N GLY A 146 5.59 32.79 -19.95
CA GLY A 146 6.38 32.51 -21.16
C GLY A 146 5.56 31.92 -22.30
N PHE A 147 4.32 31.51 -22.06
CA PHE A 147 3.47 30.86 -23.06
C PHE A 147 2.40 31.79 -23.61
N GLY A 148 2.16 31.73 -24.94
CA GLY A 148 1.02 32.36 -25.56
C GLY A 148 -0.31 31.74 -25.10
N ALA A 149 -1.43 32.39 -25.46
CA ALA A 149 -2.77 32.00 -25.02
C ALA A 149 -3.11 30.52 -25.29
N GLU A 150 -2.54 29.92 -26.34
CA GLU A 150 -2.78 28.51 -26.68
C GLU A 150 -2.23 27.51 -25.67
N ASN A 151 -1.08 27.81 -25.08
CA ASN A 151 -0.36 26.88 -24.21
C ASN A 151 -0.61 27.11 -22.71
N ILE A 152 -1.19 28.26 -22.34
CA ILE A 152 -1.47 28.58 -20.94
C ILE A 152 -2.54 27.64 -20.34
N TYR A 153 -3.53 27.22 -21.13
CA TYR A 153 -4.61 26.34 -20.66
C TYR A 153 -4.08 24.94 -20.30
N PRO A 154 -3.32 24.21 -21.17
CA PRO A 154 -2.79 22.90 -20.81
C PRO A 154 -1.81 22.97 -19.62
N VAL A 155 -0.99 24.01 -19.53
CA VAL A 155 -0.06 24.20 -18.42
C VAL A 155 -0.83 24.44 -17.11
N SER A 156 -1.82 25.33 -17.13
CA SER A 156 -2.65 25.60 -15.95
C SER A 156 -3.44 24.35 -15.53
N ALA A 157 -4.10 23.67 -16.46
CA ALA A 157 -4.84 22.44 -16.19
C ALA A 157 -3.92 21.35 -15.61
N GLY A 158 -2.69 21.21 -16.15
CA GLY A 158 -1.71 20.25 -15.67
C GLY A 158 -1.32 20.50 -14.22
N PHE A 159 -0.83 21.69 -13.89
CA PHE A 159 -0.35 21.99 -12.54
C PHE A 159 -1.47 22.08 -11.51
N PHE A 160 -2.59 22.75 -11.81
CA PHE A 160 -3.72 22.82 -10.87
C PHE A 160 -4.43 21.47 -10.75
N GLY A 161 -4.53 20.69 -11.83
CA GLY A 161 -5.05 19.34 -11.82
C GLY A 161 -4.21 18.42 -10.92
N LEU A 162 -2.88 18.46 -11.08
CA LEU A 162 -1.97 17.66 -10.26
C LEU A 162 -2.03 18.08 -8.77
N CYS A 163 -2.14 19.38 -8.49
CA CYS A 163 -2.34 19.91 -7.16
C CYS A 163 -3.64 19.35 -6.54
N GLY A 164 -4.77 19.47 -7.26
CA GLY A 164 -6.05 18.94 -6.81
C GLY A 164 -6.04 17.44 -6.58
N LEU A 165 -5.41 16.67 -7.49
CA LEU A 165 -5.24 15.22 -7.34
C LEU A 165 -4.45 14.84 -6.08
N GLY A 166 -3.41 15.61 -5.75
CA GLY A 166 -2.62 15.40 -4.51
C GLY A 166 -3.49 15.54 -3.25
N TRP A 167 -4.33 16.57 -3.20
CA TRP A 167 -5.26 16.78 -2.09
C TRP A 167 -6.37 15.74 -2.02
N VAL A 168 -6.91 15.32 -3.17
CA VAL A 168 -7.89 14.24 -3.26
C VAL A 168 -7.29 12.93 -2.76
N LEU A 169 -6.07 12.58 -3.21
CA LEU A 169 -5.37 11.38 -2.77
C LEU A 169 -5.12 11.40 -1.26
N TYR A 170 -4.74 12.56 -0.71
CA TYR A 170 -4.59 12.73 0.74
C TYR A 170 -5.93 12.51 1.48
N ALA A 171 -7.02 13.11 0.99
CA ALA A 171 -8.35 12.93 1.59
C ALA A 171 -8.81 11.46 1.56
N VAL A 172 -8.58 10.77 0.44
CA VAL A 172 -8.88 9.33 0.30
C VAL A 172 -8.03 8.51 1.26
N SER A 173 -6.73 8.78 1.35
CA SER A 173 -5.81 8.09 2.27
C SER A 173 -6.25 8.26 3.73
N ARG A 174 -6.74 9.45 4.09
CA ARG A 174 -7.30 9.72 5.43
C ARG A 174 -8.58 8.92 5.69
N LYS A 175 -9.48 8.81 4.71
CA LYS A 175 -10.68 7.97 4.80
C LYS A 175 -10.36 6.48 4.92
N LEU A 176 -9.27 6.04 4.28
CA LEU A 176 -8.75 4.67 4.40
C LEU A 176 -7.91 4.47 5.67
N HIS A 177 -7.95 5.43 6.62
CA HIS A 177 -7.24 5.41 7.91
C HIS A 177 -5.71 5.24 7.80
N ARG A 178 -5.13 5.58 6.65
CA ARG A 178 -3.67 5.56 6.47
C ARG A 178 -3.06 6.82 7.08
N ARG A 179 -2.19 6.62 8.08
CA ARG A 179 -1.50 7.75 8.75
C ARG A 179 -0.25 8.24 8.02
N GLN A 180 0.29 7.43 7.12
CA GLN A 180 1.52 7.74 6.40
C GLN A 180 1.19 8.16 4.97
N PHE A 181 1.76 9.28 4.54
CA PHE A 181 1.56 9.86 3.22
C PHE A 181 2.90 10.33 2.59
N ASP A 182 4.02 9.83 3.12
CA ASP A 182 5.35 10.29 2.71
C ASP A 182 5.73 9.77 1.33
N LEU A 183 5.40 8.50 1.04
CA LEU A 183 5.68 7.87 -0.25
C LEU A 183 4.86 8.52 -1.37
N GLU A 184 3.58 8.76 -1.11
CA GLU A 184 2.67 9.42 -2.04
C GLU A 184 3.12 10.85 -2.34
N THR A 185 3.57 11.59 -1.33
CA THR A 185 4.09 12.96 -1.54
C THR A 185 5.39 12.94 -2.34
N LEU A 186 6.27 11.93 -2.15
CA LEU A 186 7.47 11.78 -2.96
C LEU A 186 7.12 11.46 -4.42
N ALA A 187 6.17 10.56 -4.64
CA ALA A 187 5.68 10.22 -5.99
C ALA A 187 5.09 11.46 -6.68
N LEU A 188 4.28 12.26 -5.97
CA LEU A 188 3.72 13.51 -6.48
C LEU A 188 4.82 14.54 -6.80
N LEU A 189 5.88 14.62 -5.99
CA LEU A 189 7.02 15.50 -6.27
C LEU A 189 7.73 15.09 -7.57
N LEU A 190 8.01 13.80 -7.74
CA LEU A 190 8.62 13.28 -8.97
C LEU A 190 7.73 13.52 -10.19
N THR A 191 6.42 13.32 -10.03
CA THR A 191 5.43 13.64 -11.07
C THR A 191 5.45 15.13 -11.40
N THR A 192 5.57 16.02 -10.40
CA THR A 192 5.68 17.46 -10.61
C THR A 192 6.90 17.83 -11.46
N VAL A 193 8.04 17.19 -11.21
CA VAL A 193 9.25 17.36 -12.05
C VAL A 193 8.98 16.91 -13.48
N GLY A 194 8.33 15.75 -13.66
CA GLY A 194 7.92 15.27 -14.99
C GLY A 194 7.00 16.27 -15.71
N PHE A 195 6.04 16.87 -15.00
CA PHE A 195 5.17 17.92 -15.56
C PHE A 195 5.95 19.16 -15.97
N ALA A 196 6.93 19.60 -15.18
CA ALA A 196 7.78 20.73 -15.53
C ALA A 196 8.59 20.48 -16.81
N ILE A 197 9.15 19.27 -16.96
CA ILE A 197 9.88 18.87 -18.18
C ILE A 197 8.94 18.85 -19.39
N THR A 198 7.75 18.25 -19.26
CA THR A 198 6.76 18.19 -20.34
C THR A 198 6.27 19.59 -20.71
N ALA A 199 6.02 20.49 -19.72
CA ALA A 199 5.65 21.87 -19.97
C ALA A 199 6.68 22.61 -20.82
N ALA A 200 7.97 22.34 -20.61
CA ALA A 200 9.06 22.96 -21.36
C ALA A 200 9.16 22.48 -22.81
N TRP A 201 8.81 21.22 -23.11
CA TRP A 201 8.97 20.62 -24.44
C TRP A 201 7.68 20.59 -25.27
N ASP A 202 6.59 20.12 -24.68
CA ASP A 202 5.29 19.95 -25.33
C ASP A 202 4.17 20.26 -24.32
N PRO A 203 3.79 21.53 -24.16
CA PRO A 203 2.73 21.91 -23.22
C PRO A 203 1.40 21.20 -23.50
N GLY A 204 1.08 20.88 -24.76
CA GLY A 204 -0.15 20.19 -25.14
C GLY A 204 -0.25 18.76 -24.61
N ALA A 205 0.90 18.09 -24.41
CA ALA A 205 0.94 16.74 -23.85
C ALA A 205 0.55 16.68 -22.37
N LEU A 206 0.51 17.82 -21.65
CA LEU A 206 0.14 17.85 -20.23
C LEU A 206 -1.25 17.31 -19.95
N TYR A 207 -2.21 17.46 -20.85
CA TYR A 207 -3.55 16.85 -20.71
C TYR A 207 -3.46 15.32 -20.69
N LYS A 208 -2.68 14.73 -21.60
CA LYS A 208 -2.48 13.28 -21.67
C LYS A 208 -1.76 12.78 -20.42
N GLN A 209 -0.75 13.52 -19.97
CA GLN A 209 0.02 13.18 -18.77
C GLN A 209 -0.84 13.28 -17.50
N LEU A 210 -1.69 14.32 -17.39
CA LEU A 210 -2.64 14.45 -16.27
C LEU A 210 -3.64 13.28 -16.25
N ALA A 211 -4.18 12.89 -17.41
CA ALA A 211 -5.09 11.76 -17.54
C ALA A 211 -4.40 10.44 -17.10
N ALA A 212 -3.15 10.22 -17.54
CA ALA A 212 -2.38 9.05 -17.16
C ALA A 212 -2.10 8.99 -15.66
N VAL A 213 -1.72 10.12 -15.05
CA VAL A 213 -1.51 10.22 -13.59
C VAL A 213 -2.79 9.98 -12.82
N THR A 214 -3.91 10.53 -13.28
CA THR A 214 -5.23 10.32 -12.66
C THR A 214 -5.62 8.84 -12.70
N LEU A 215 -5.43 8.18 -13.84
CA LEU A 215 -5.67 6.74 -13.98
C LEU A 215 -4.75 5.93 -13.05
N GLY A 216 -3.47 6.25 -13.04
CA GLY A 216 -2.48 5.59 -12.16
C GLY A 216 -2.82 5.73 -10.67
N MET A 217 -3.25 6.92 -10.24
CA MET A 217 -3.72 7.14 -8.87
C MET A 217 -5.00 6.37 -8.56
N GLY A 218 -5.92 6.24 -9.52
CA GLY A 218 -7.12 5.42 -9.40
C GLY A 218 -6.77 3.93 -9.21
N ILE A 219 -5.86 3.40 -10.02
CA ILE A 219 -5.35 2.03 -9.90
C ILE A 219 -4.67 1.84 -8.53
N TYR A 220 -3.79 2.77 -8.13
CA TYR A 220 -3.12 2.73 -6.83
C TYR A 220 -4.13 2.70 -5.67
N GLY A 221 -5.13 3.59 -5.67
CA GLY A 221 -6.15 3.63 -4.63
C GLY A 221 -6.97 2.33 -4.57
N THR A 222 -7.31 1.76 -5.72
CA THR A 222 -8.02 0.48 -5.82
C THR A 222 -7.19 -0.66 -5.27
N LEU A 223 -5.89 -0.72 -5.61
CA LEU A 223 -4.96 -1.73 -5.09
C LEU A 223 -4.79 -1.63 -3.58
N VAL A 224 -4.62 -0.42 -3.06
CA VAL A 224 -4.53 -0.16 -1.62
C VAL A 224 -5.78 -0.63 -0.88
N TRP A 225 -6.95 -0.33 -1.44
CA TRP A 225 -8.22 -0.77 -0.87
C TRP A 225 -8.39 -2.29 -0.95
N LEU A 226 -8.01 -2.91 -2.08
CA LEU A 226 -8.08 -4.35 -2.29
C LEU A 226 -7.15 -5.11 -1.34
N LEU A 227 -5.89 -4.67 -1.23
CA LEU A 227 -4.89 -5.30 -0.35
C LEU A 227 -5.23 -5.12 1.13
N GLY A 228 -5.96 -4.06 1.49
CA GLY A 228 -6.53 -3.90 2.84
C GLY A 228 -7.63 -4.90 3.18
N ARG A 229 -8.12 -5.68 2.18
CA ARG A 229 -9.15 -6.71 2.36
C ARG A 229 -8.62 -8.08 1.95
N LEU A 230 -7.82 -8.68 2.82
CA LEU A 230 -7.07 -9.91 2.51
C LEU A 230 -7.95 -11.03 1.94
N ARG A 231 -9.16 -11.22 2.49
CA ARG A 231 -10.12 -12.22 1.98
C ARG A 231 -10.51 -11.99 0.51
N LEU A 232 -10.69 -10.74 0.13
CA LEU A 232 -11.04 -10.38 -1.24
C LEU A 232 -9.83 -10.52 -2.16
N ALA A 233 -8.66 -10.11 -1.70
CA ALA A 233 -7.40 -10.22 -2.43
C ALA A 233 -7.07 -11.70 -2.73
N VAL A 234 -7.20 -12.59 -1.74
CA VAL A 234 -7.02 -14.04 -1.91
C VAL A 234 -8.01 -14.62 -2.91
N LYS A 235 -9.29 -14.21 -2.86
CA LYS A 235 -10.32 -14.68 -3.81
C LYS A 235 -10.02 -14.25 -5.25
N LEU A 236 -9.44 -13.05 -5.43
CA LEU A 236 -9.15 -12.47 -6.74
C LEU A 236 -7.78 -12.91 -7.32
N ARG A 237 -6.96 -13.66 -6.59
CA ARG A 237 -5.61 -14.04 -7.03
C ARG A 237 -5.60 -14.78 -8.36
N TRP A 238 -6.46 -15.79 -8.50
CA TRP A 238 -6.52 -16.62 -9.73
C TRP A 238 -7.08 -15.85 -10.93
N PRO A 239 -8.20 -15.09 -10.81
CA PRO A 239 -8.63 -14.17 -11.86
C PRO A 239 -7.56 -13.16 -12.27
N ALA A 240 -6.83 -12.58 -11.32
CA ALA A 240 -5.75 -11.64 -11.61
C ALA A 240 -4.59 -12.30 -12.35
N ALA A 241 -4.20 -13.53 -11.98
CA ALA A 241 -3.19 -14.31 -12.68
C ALA A 241 -3.61 -14.64 -14.12
N GLY A 242 -4.87 -15.05 -14.30
CA GLY A 242 -5.41 -15.32 -15.63
C GLY A 242 -5.44 -14.08 -16.53
N LEU A 243 -5.85 -12.94 -15.97
CA LEU A 243 -5.83 -11.65 -16.68
C LEU A 243 -4.39 -11.24 -17.05
N ALA A 244 -3.43 -11.40 -16.14
CA ALA A 244 -2.02 -11.11 -16.40
C ALA A 244 -1.46 -11.98 -17.53
N ALA A 245 -1.75 -13.28 -17.51
CA ALA A 245 -1.36 -14.22 -18.58
C ALA A 245 -2.00 -13.86 -19.93
N ALA A 246 -3.28 -13.51 -19.93
CA ALA A 246 -4.00 -13.05 -21.13
C ALA A 246 -3.40 -11.75 -21.69
N LEU A 247 -3.07 -10.77 -20.84
CA LEU A 247 -2.43 -9.52 -21.25
C LEU A 247 -1.03 -9.77 -21.85
N LEU A 248 -0.25 -10.70 -21.30
CA LEU A 248 1.04 -11.07 -21.85
C LEU A 248 0.88 -11.75 -23.21
N ALA A 249 -0.04 -12.71 -23.34
CA ALA A 249 -0.31 -13.38 -24.60
C ALA A 249 -0.78 -12.38 -25.68
N PHE A 250 -1.67 -11.47 -25.30
CA PHE A 250 -2.16 -10.40 -26.18
C PHE A 250 -1.01 -9.48 -26.65
N ASN A 251 -0.13 -9.10 -25.71
CA ASN A 251 1.06 -8.29 -26.03
C ASN A 251 2.01 -8.99 -27.00
N LEU A 252 2.20 -10.32 -26.87
CA LEU A 252 3.05 -11.09 -27.81
C LEU A 252 2.48 -11.11 -29.22
N VAL A 253 1.16 -11.12 -29.39
CA VAL A 253 0.50 -11.17 -30.68
C VAL A 253 0.44 -9.79 -31.33
N ILE A 254 -0.04 -8.76 -30.61
CA ILE A 254 -0.43 -7.45 -31.15
C ILE A 254 0.63 -6.37 -30.88
N GLY A 255 1.54 -6.57 -29.93
CA GLY A 255 2.53 -5.57 -29.54
C GLY A 255 3.38 -5.05 -30.69
N GLU A 256 3.55 -3.74 -30.73
CA GLU A 256 4.43 -3.04 -31.69
C GLU A 256 5.88 -3.07 -31.22
N ARG A 257 6.82 -3.11 -32.18
CA ARG A 257 8.25 -3.00 -31.88
C ARG A 257 8.66 -1.54 -31.81
N ILE A 258 8.92 -1.08 -30.58
CA ILE A 258 9.50 0.25 -30.33
C ILE A 258 10.87 0.04 -29.67
N PHE A 259 11.93 0.64 -30.20
CA PHE A 259 13.32 0.47 -29.75
C PHE A 259 13.78 -1.00 -29.65
N GLY A 260 13.33 -1.85 -30.59
CA GLY A 260 13.74 -3.26 -30.64
C GLY A 260 12.97 -4.22 -29.73
N ALA A 261 12.14 -3.72 -28.83
CA ALA A 261 11.30 -4.51 -27.93
C ALA A 261 9.83 -4.49 -28.37
N LYS A 262 9.17 -5.66 -28.38
CA LYS A 262 7.75 -5.82 -28.73
C LYS A 262 6.88 -5.71 -27.49
N ASN A 263 6.82 -4.51 -26.87
CA ASN A 263 6.23 -4.32 -25.54
C ASN A 263 5.14 -3.23 -25.50
N TRP A 264 4.88 -2.55 -26.60
CA TRP A 264 3.97 -1.41 -26.64
C TRP A 264 2.69 -1.74 -27.40
N ILE A 265 1.58 -1.28 -26.92
CA ILE A 265 0.29 -1.31 -27.62
C ILE A 265 -0.20 0.12 -27.75
N SER A 266 -0.43 0.54 -28.99
CA SER A 266 -0.97 1.86 -29.34
C SER A 266 -2.45 1.74 -29.63
N VAL A 267 -3.27 2.48 -28.89
CA VAL A 267 -4.72 2.59 -29.12
C VAL A 267 -5.04 4.06 -29.36
N GLY A 268 -5.07 4.45 -30.63
CA GLY A 268 -5.23 5.83 -31.03
C GLY A 268 -4.06 6.69 -30.53
N PRO A 269 -4.30 7.82 -29.85
CA PRO A 269 -3.23 8.72 -29.38
C PRO A 269 -2.56 8.26 -28.08
N ILE A 270 -2.95 7.11 -27.51
CA ILE A 270 -2.44 6.59 -26.25
C ILE A 270 -1.67 5.31 -26.53
N SER A 271 -0.41 5.26 -26.10
CA SER A 271 0.39 4.04 -26.06
C SER A 271 0.62 3.63 -24.61
N PHE A 272 0.48 2.36 -24.31
CA PHE A 272 0.76 1.81 -23.00
C PHE A 272 1.52 0.49 -23.11
N GLN A 273 2.17 0.13 -22.00
CA GLN A 273 2.97 -1.08 -21.93
C GLN A 273 2.23 -2.10 -21.03
N PRO A 274 1.63 -3.16 -21.61
CA PRO A 274 0.88 -4.15 -20.83
C PRO A 274 1.68 -4.83 -19.73
N SER A 275 3.00 -4.98 -19.91
CA SER A 275 3.90 -5.55 -18.90
C SER A 275 3.90 -4.79 -17.57
N GLU A 276 3.59 -3.49 -17.55
CA GLU A 276 3.46 -2.71 -16.30
C GLU A 276 2.24 -3.16 -15.49
N LEU A 277 1.11 -3.43 -16.16
CA LEU A 277 -0.08 -3.97 -15.51
C LEU A 277 0.14 -5.40 -15.01
N VAL A 278 0.89 -6.21 -15.77
CA VAL A 278 1.26 -7.57 -15.37
C VAL A 278 2.13 -7.56 -14.11
N LYS A 279 3.06 -6.62 -13.97
CA LYS A 279 3.86 -6.47 -12.73
C LYS A 279 2.98 -6.22 -11.51
N LEU A 280 1.95 -5.37 -11.65
CA LEU A 280 0.99 -5.11 -10.56
C LEU A 280 0.21 -6.38 -10.19
N ALA A 281 -0.29 -7.11 -11.18
CA ALA A 281 -0.99 -8.38 -10.96
C ALA A 281 -0.07 -9.43 -10.30
N PHE A 282 1.20 -9.49 -10.72
CA PHE A 282 2.19 -10.41 -10.15
C PHE A 282 2.50 -10.07 -8.68
N VAL A 283 2.66 -8.80 -8.34
CA VAL A 283 2.83 -8.37 -6.94
C VAL A 283 1.61 -8.75 -6.10
N CYS A 284 0.40 -8.53 -6.60
CA CYS A 284 -0.83 -8.97 -5.94
C CYS A 284 -0.87 -10.49 -5.74
N LEU A 285 -0.45 -11.26 -6.75
CA LEU A 285 -0.42 -12.71 -6.70
C LEU A 285 0.55 -13.22 -5.64
N LEU A 286 1.79 -12.69 -5.62
CA LEU A 286 2.80 -13.07 -4.62
C LEU A 286 2.34 -12.72 -3.20
N TYR A 287 1.81 -11.52 -3.01
CA TYR A 287 1.33 -11.07 -1.70
C TYR A 287 0.19 -11.95 -1.17
N THR A 288 -0.72 -12.36 -2.07
CA THR A 288 -1.88 -13.19 -1.70
C THR A 288 -1.57 -14.68 -1.64
N SER A 289 -0.56 -15.17 -2.37
CA SER A 289 -0.11 -16.57 -2.31
C SER A 289 0.47 -16.91 -0.94
N ASP A 290 1.32 -16.03 -0.40
CA ASP A 290 1.87 -16.21 0.96
C ASP A 290 0.81 -16.17 2.06
N ALA A 291 -0.36 -15.56 1.78
CA ALA A 291 -1.47 -15.45 2.74
C ALA A 291 -2.49 -16.60 2.64
N ALA A 292 -2.43 -17.43 1.59
CA ALA A 292 -3.44 -18.47 1.31
C ALA A 292 -2.96 -19.90 1.59
N ASP A 293 -1.65 -20.09 1.76
CA ASP A 293 -1.00 -21.35 2.14
C ASP A 293 -0.74 -21.38 3.67
#